data_1a84da057a21bf4eaa5fef29273dc3e3
#
_entry.id   1a84da057a21bf4eaa5fef29273dc3e3
#
_cell.length_a   1.000
_cell.length_b   1.000
_cell.length_c   1.000
_cell.angle_alpha   90.00
_cell.angle_beta   90.00
_cell.angle_gamma   90.00
#
_symmetry.space_group_name_H-M   'P 1'
#
loop_
_entity.id
_entity.type
_entity.pdbx_description
1 polymer ?
#
loop_
_entity_poly.entity_id
_entity_poly.type
_entity_poly.pdbx_seq_one_letter_code
_entity_poly.pdbx_strand_id
1 'polypeptide(L)'
;MEHMEEQDIKEAKRARNFIWMAACDYDIEPLFLAFAPDGSADIYLNLIIGLEYKWYEHDKIDDLFNQLTGKNATLYEGLLWIGLENALYEKERQTRPALYDLRLEYAKKSLAGVNKNREYSRIDIIRNAHCRRILGKPSGLCKEDEEILHAFCFTPDMTTDEIIVKTRENLWKYFSYKPIKVVKPQGIYFLQKVAGAFHSIGKVSTQYVRANSFYDKNMASDTAALSMEHSKRYLLQFALQKDPIEAKRYVTACFGKSMYSDRQQAEMEKKLCVGNHKNCHLLFTRGISSEKKQTVPDEIDNKRERREILAFKKETAMQYDKNKEHFEKNMAVYQNSIRRLTESLRMHLETADETFMDASTHGRIKPARVWKALYLDNPRVFERKDEVETPGFSVDILMDASSSRKQMQQKIAAQAYVLSKSLTNCGIPVQIYSYCSIRGYTVMHIFKEYDDYGVEDELFHFVAAGNNRDGLALRAASHLMELSPKPKKLLFMFSDASPQDDQIAGEGAFYKDREYTDALAVKDTVNEVQMLKNHGIDVIGIFMGSAHDSELATKIFGRSLVKIKSINEFADAVGRVLNEILT
;
A
#
# COMPACT_ATOMS: atom_id res chain seq x y z
N MET A 1 -22.62 -6.81 -7.28
CA MET A 1 -21.67 -6.29 -6.29
C MET A 1 -20.87 -5.12 -6.83
N GLU A 2 -20.25 -5.21 -8.00
CA GLU A 2 -19.47 -4.10 -8.62
C GLU A 2 -20.25 -2.77 -8.78
N HIS A 3 -21.51 -2.81 -9.18
CA HIS A 3 -22.34 -1.61 -9.30
C HIS A 3 -22.67 -0.93 -7.96
N MET A 4 -22.74 -1.68 -6.86
CA MET A 4 -22.96 -1.09 -5.52
C MET A 4 -21.69 -0.39 -5.00
N GLU A 5 -20.50 -0.98 -5.25
CA GLU A 5 -19.20 -0.42 -4.81
C GLU A 5 -18.88 0.89 -5.55
N GLU A 6 -19.19 0.97 -6.84
CA GLU A 6 -18.98 2.19 -7.64
C GLU A 6 -19.90 3.35 -7.19
N GLN A 7 -21.11 3.02 -6.76
CA GLN A 7 -22.08 3.99 -6.23
C GLN A 7 -21.64 4.55 -4.87
N ASP A 8 -21.09 3.71 -4.01
CA ASP A 8 -20.60 4.11 -2.69
C ASP A 8 -19.36 5.03 -2.78
N ILE A 9 -18.43 4.77 -3.71
CA ILE A 9 -17.28 5.64 -3.99
C ILE A 9 -17.75 7.02 -4.51
N LYS A 10 -18.76 7.03 -5.37
CA LYS A 10 -19.34 8.25 -5.92
C LYS A 10 -19.99 9.11 -4.83
N GLU A 11 -20.71 8.49 -3.90
CA GLU A 11 -21.35 9.19 -2.79
C GLU A 11 -20.33 9.70 -1.76
N ALA A 12 -19.23 8.99 -1.53
CA ALA A 12 -18.13 9.48 -0.68
C ALA A 12 -17.44 10.71 -1.27
N LYS A 13 -17.16 10.72 -2.59
CA LYS A 13 -16.66 11.90 -3.30
C LYS A 13 -17.63 13.07 -3.21
N ARG A 14 -18.93 12.79 -3.33
CA ARG A 14 -19.98 13.80 -3.21
C ARG A 14 -20.04 14.39 -1.80
N ALA A 15 -19.94 13.56 -0.76
CA ALA A 15 -19.88 14.01 0.62
C ALA A 15 -18.71 15.00 0.85
N ARG A 16 -17.51 14.67 0.36
CA ARG A 16 -16.35 15.56 0.45
C ARG A 16 -16.54 16.87 -0.28
N ASN A 17 -17.12 16.84 -1.47
CA ASN A 17 -17.39 18.09 -2.21
C ASN A 17 -18.29 19.04 -1.41
N PHE A 18 -19.27 18.53 -0.65
CA PHE A 18 -20.09 19.36 0.24
C PHE A 18 -19.29 19.94 1.40
N ILE A 19 -18.39 19.16 1.99
CA ILE A 19 -17.51 19.59 3.07
C ILE A 19 -16.58 20.70 2.59
N TRP A 20 -15.83 20.47 1.50
CA TRP A 20 -14.92 21.44 0.91
C TRP A 20 -15.60 22.75 0.52
N MET A 21 -16.78 22.66 -0.09
CA MET A 21 -17.59 23.83 -0.44
C MET A 21 -18.01 24.63 0.81
N ALA A 22 -18.33 23.95 1.91
CA ALA A 22 -18.74 24.63 3.14
C ALA A 22 -17.56 25.22 3.89
N ALA A 23 -16.44 24.52 3.93
CA ALA A 23 -15.19 24.97 4.53
C ALA A 23 -14.50 26.09 3.73
N CYS A 24 -14.80 26.22 2.43
CA CYS A 24 -14.08 27.05 1.47
C CYS A 24 -12.60 26.66 1.34
N ASP A 25 -12.27 25.41 1.56
CA ASP A 25 -10.94 24.85 1.48
C ASP A 25 -11.01 23.45 0.88
N TYR A 26 -10.21 23.17 -0.16
CA TYR A 26 -10.21 21.91 -0.90
C TYR A 26 -9.07 20.96 -0.51
N ASP A 27 -8.17 21.40 0.36
CA ASP A 27 -7.02 20.61 0.82
C ASP A 27 -7.31 19.86 2.13
N ILE A 28 -8.52 20.02 2.68
CA ILE A 28 -8.94 19.38 3.92
C ILE A 28 -9.23 17.89 3.70
N GLU A 29 -8.65 17.05 4.56
CA GLU A 29 -9.08 15.66 4.75
C GLU A 29 -10.02 15.56 5.95
N PRO A 30 -11.36 15.46 5.72
CA PRO A 30 -12.32 15.46 6.82
C PRO A 30 -12.24 14.16 7.63
N LEU A 31 -12.26 14.29 8.97
CA LEU A 31 -12.31 13.15 9.89
C LEU A 31 -13.62 12.37 9.80
N PHE A 32 -14.72 13.03 9.42
CA PHE A 32 -16.06 12.44 9.30
C PHE A 32 -16.70 12.70 7.94
N LEU A 33 -17.54 11.76 7.50
CA LEU A 33 -18.48 11.89 6.40
C LEU A 33 -19.88 11.54 6.90
N ALA A 34 -20.93 12.10 6.31
CA ALA A 34 -22.30 11.83 6.69
C ALA A 34 -23.13 11.24 5.54
N PHE A 35 -23.82 10.15 5.84
CA PHE A 35 -24.66 9.45 4.87
C PHE A 35 -26.08 9.27 5.40
N ALA A 36 -27.05 9.38 4.49
CA ALA A 36 -28.43 9.04 4.75
C ALA A 36 -28.63 7.51 4.86
N PRO A 37 -29.79 7.04 5.38
CA PRO A 37 -30.07 5.60 5.52
C PRO A 37 -30.03 4.80 4.21
N ASP A 38 -30.23 5.46 3.06
CA ASP A 38 -30.17 4.89 1.72
C ASP A 38 -28.73 4.81 1.14
N GLY A 39 -27.72 5.25 1.91
CA GLY A 39 -26.32 5.27 1.50
C GLY A 39 -25.92 6.52 0.70
N SER A 40 -26.82 7.41 0.36
CA SER A 40 -26.51 8.67 -0.32
C SER A 40 -25.82 9.66 0.63
N ALA A 41 -24.95 10.53 0.10
CA ALA A 41 -24.32 11.59 0.88
C ALA A 41 -25.38 12.56 1.44
N ASP A 42 -25.44 12.72 2.77
CA ASP A 42 -26.33 13.70 3.40
C ASP A 42 -25.78 15.10 3.20
N ILE A 43 -26.52 15.92 2.44
CA ILE A 43 -26.08 17.27 2.10
C ILE A 43 -25.93 18.12 3.35
N TYR A 44 -26.93 18.12 4.24
CA TYR A 44 -26.97 18.99 5.41
C TYR A 44 -25.83 18.68 6.38
N LEU A 45 -25.68 17.42 6.78
CA LEU A 45 -24.66 17.05 7.75
C LEU A 45 -23.23 17.20 7.20
N ASN A 46 -23.01 16.96 5.91
CA ASN A 46 -21.69 17.22 5.30
C ASN A 46 -21.38 18.71 5.22
N LEU A 47 -22.39 19.57 5.02
CA LEU A 47 -22.19 21.02 5.15
C LEU A 47 -21.82 21.41 6.59
N ILE A 48 -22.46 20.82 7.61
CA ILE A 48 -22.12 21.06 9.01
C ILE A 48 -20.69 20.63 9.33
N ILE A 49 -20.24 19.49 8.82
CA ILE A 49 -18.82 19.08 8.95
C ILE A 49 -17.89 20.13 8.33
N GLY A 50 -18.16 20.60 7.12
CA GLY A 50 -17.34 21.63 6.49
C GLY A 50 -17.35 22.98 7.23
N LEU A 51 -18.49 23.35 7.83
CA LEU A 51 -18.60 24.56 8.65
C LEU A 51 -17.81 24.44 9.95
N GLU A 52 -17.64 23.23 10.50
CA GLU A 52 -16.77 22.99 11.64
C GLU A 52 -15.34 23.39 11.31
N TYR A 53 -14.80 22.93 10.16
CA TYR A 53 -13.48 23.33 9.66
C TYR A 53 -13.34 24.84 9.38
N LYS A 54 -14.43 25.49 8.99
CA LYS A 54 -14.41 26.94 8.73
C LYS A 54 -14.36 27.79 10.00
N TRP A 55 -15.06 27.37 11.06
CA TRP A 55 -15.32 28.22 12.21
C TRP A 55 -14.56 27.87 13.47
N TYR A 56 -14.05 26.64 13.58
CA TYR A 56 -13.36 26.13 14.74
C TYR A 56 -11.94 25.65 14.41
N GLU A 57 -11.09 25.54 15.42
CA GLU A 57 -9.78 24.95 15.30
C GLU A 57 -9.93 23.42 15.22
N HIS A 58 -10.02 22.90 13.98
CA HIS A 58 -10.33 21.50 13.71
C HIS A 58 -9.34 20.53 14.39
N ASP A 59 -8.02 20.85 14.44
CA ASP A 59 -7.03 20.01 15.13
C ASP A 59 -7.42 19.75 16.60
N LYS A 60 -7.94 20.77 17.29
CA LYS A 60 -8.37 20.63 18.68
C LYS A 60 -9.68 19.85 18.81
N ILE A 61 -10.62 20.05 17.87
CA ILE A 61 -11.90 19.32 17.85
C ILE A 61 -11.65 17.85 17.50
N ASP A 62 -10.79 17.57 16.52
CA ASP A 62 -10.38 16.21 16.14
C ASP A 62 -9.67 15.50 17.30
N ASP A 63 -8.78 16.19 18.01
CA ASP A 63 -8.16 15.68 19.22
C ASP A 63 -9.19 15.36 20.31
N LEU A 64 -10.24 16.18 20.47
CA LEU A 64 -11.33 15.89 21.38
C LEU A 64 -12.10 14.63 20.95
N PHE A 65 -12.48 14.51 19.67
CA PHE A 65 -13.13 13.31 19.15
C PHE A 65 -12.26 12.06 19.34
N ASN A 66 -10.97 12.17 19.18
CA ASN A 66 -10.01 11.07 19.40
C ASN A 66 -9.89 10.67 20.88
N GLN A 67 -10.18 11.58 21.82
CA GLN A 67 -10.23 11.31 23.27
C GLN A 67 -11.51 10.59 23.70
N LEU A 68 -12.59 10.62 22.89
CA LEU A 68 -13.86 9.98 23.20
C LEU A 68 -13.79 8.47 22.90
N THR A 69 -13.53 7.68 23.94
CA THR A 69 -13.24 6.23 23.82
C THR A 69 -14.11 5.40 24.78
N GLY A 70 -14.08 4.09 24.63
CA GLY A 70 -14.80 3.13 25.49
C GLY A 70 -16.13 2.66 24.92
N LYS A 71 -16.91 1.92 25.73
CA LYS A 71 -18.18 1.29 25.29
C LYS A 71 -19.23 2.30 24.80
N ASN A 72 -19.21 3.52 25.33
CA ASN A 72 -20.17 4.59 25.02
C ASN A 72 -19.58 5.66 24.08
N ALA A 73 -18.46 5.39 23.39
CA ALA A 73 -17.81 6.35 22.50
C ALA A 73 -18.76 6.93 21.45
N THR A 74 -19.58 6.09 20.82
CA THR A 74 -20.59 6.50 19.82
C THR A 74 -21.64 7.46 20.40
N LEU A 75 -22.03 7.26 21.67
CA LEU A 75 -22.94 8.16 22.36
C LEU A 75 -22.29 9.53 22.56
N TYR A 76 -21.05 9.57 23.03
CA TYR A 76 -20.32 10.81 23.30
C TYR A 76 -20.02 11.60 22.02
N GLU A 77 -19.60 10.92 20.95
CA GLU A 77 -19.42 11.53 19.62
C GLU A 77 -20.75 12.11 19.07
N GLY A 78 -21.82 11.34 19.18
CA GLY A 78 -23.13 11.80 18.73
C GLY A 78 -23.65 13.02 19.49
N LEU A 79 -23.42 13.10 20.80
CA LEU A 79 -23.78 14.26 21.61
C LEU A 79 -22.95 15.49 21.24
N LEU A 80 -21.65 15.33 21.02
CA LEU A 80 -20.78 16.42 20.58
C LEU A 80 -21.23 16.95 19.21
N TRP A 81 -21.57 16.04 18.26
CA TRP A 81 -22.09 16.44 16.95
C TRP A 81 -23.43 17.17 17.03
N ILE A 82 -24.33 16.80 17.93
CA ILE A 82 -25.60 17.55 18.15
C ILE A 82 -25.31 18.98 18.62
N GLY A 83 -24.33 19.14 19.49
CA GLY A 83 -23.90 20.45 19.97
C GLY A 83 -23.28 21.32 18.91
N LEU A 84 -22.33 20.76 18.15
CA LEU A 84 -21.67 21.44 17.03
C LEU A 84 -22.67 21.81 15.94
N GLU A 85 -23.58 20.89 15.57
CA GLU A 85 -24.64 21.16 14.60
C GLU A 85 -25.48 22.38 14.98
N ASN A 86 -25.93 22.45 16.23
CA ASN A 86 -26.73 23.56 16.69
C ASN A 86 -25.96 24.91 16.64
N ALA A 87 -24.72 24.94 17.14
CA ALA A 87 -23.89 26.15 17.13
C ALA A 87 -23.59 26.63 15.70
N LEU A 88 -23.19 25.73 14.83
CA LEU A 88 -22.79 26.04 13.44
C LEU A 88 -23.97 26.46 12.57
N TYR A 89 -25.15 25.81 12.77
CA TYR A 89 -26.36 26.22 12.10
C TYR A 89 -26.76 27.66 12.49
N GLU A 90 -26.79 27.97 13.79
CA GLU A 90 -27.13 29.32 14.26
C GLU A 90 -26.15 30.38 13.77
N LYS A 91 -24.86 30.02 13.67
CA LYS A 91 -23.77 30.90 13.20
C LYS A 91 -23.88 31.23 11.71
N GLU A 92 -24.27 30.25 10.88
CA GLU A 92 -24.28 30.39 9.41
C GLU A 92 -25.67 30.67 8.81
N ARG A 93 -26.75 30.49 9.53
CA ARG A 93 -28.12 30.60 8.97
C ARG A 93 -28.43 31.93 8.29
N GLN A 94 -27.79 33.02 8.71
CA GLN A 94 -27.99 34.35 8.09
C GLN A 94 -27.23 34.48 6.79
N THR A 95 -26.05 33.90 6.71
CA THR A 95 -25.14 33.94 5.53
C THR A 95 -25.59 32.93 4.47
N ARG A 96 -26.17 31.81 4.89
CA ARG A 96 -26.63 30.71 4.01
C ARG A 96 -28.10 30.37 4.29
N PRO A 97 -29.04 31.10 3.75
CA PRO A 97 -30.48 30.87 4.03
C PRO A 97 -30.99 29.48 3.69
N ALA A 98 -30.39 28.82 2.65
CA ALA A 98 -30.73 27.46 2.26
C ALA A 98 -30.51 26.42 3.37
N LEU A 99 -29.66 26.70 4.37
CA LEU A 99 -29.42 25.79 5.50
C LEU A 99 -30.70 25.53 6.30
N TYR A 100 -31.62 26.46 6.35
CA TYR A 100 -32.91 26.28 7.06
C TYR A 100 -33.71 25.14 6.44
N ASP A 101 -33.91 25.17 5.13
CA ASP A 101 -34.70 24.16 4.42
C ASP A 101 -34.01 22.79 4.47
N LEU A 102 -32.66 22.76 4.30
CA LEU A 102 -31.85 21.54 4.40
C LEU A 102 -31.93 20.92 5.80
N ARG A 103 -31.91 21.75 6.86
CA ARG A 103 -32.07 21.29 8.25
C ARG A 103 -33.44 20.64 8.48
N LEU A 104 -34.51 21.29 7.98
CA LEU A 104 -35.88 20.75 8.08
C LEU A 104 -36.03 19.44 7.29
N GLU A 105 -35.44 19.36 6.10
CA GLU A 105 -35.47 18.16 5.28
C GLU A 105 -34.71 17.01 5.96
N TYR A 106 -33.51 17.26 6.49
CA TYR A 106 -32.76 16.32 7.30
C TYR A 106 -33.56 15.78 8.48
N ALA A 107 -34.19 16.67 9.26
CA ALA A 107 -34.99 16.28 10.41
C ALA A 107 -36.20 15.43 10.01
N LYS A 108 -36.90 15.76 8.91
CA LYS A 108 -37.99 14.97 8.36
C LYS A 108 -37.55 13.59 7.91
N LYS A 109 -36.43 13.48 7.15
CA LYS A 109 -35.87 12.21 6.66
C LYS A 109 -35.43 11.32 7.81
N SER A 110 -34.76 11.89 8.81
CA SER A 110 -34.32 11.14 10.00
C SER A 110 -35.48 10.53 10.78
N LEU A 111 -36.61 11.25 10.89
CA LEU A 111 -37.78 10.75 11.60
C LEU A 111 -38.65 9.81 10.77
N ALA A 112 -38.64 9.90 9.44
CA ALA A 112 -39.40 9.03 8.56
C ALA A 112 -38.97 7.56 8.64
N GLY A 113 -37.70 7.31 8.95
CA GLY A 113 -37.14 5.98 9.13
C GLY A 113 -37.39 5.33 10.50
N VAL A 114 -38.04 6.02 11.43
CA VAL A 114 -38.29 5.53 12.80
C VAL A 114 -39.41 4.51 12.83
N ASN A 115 -39.07 3.25 13.13
CA ASN A 115 -40.01 2.15 13.26
C ASN A 115 -40.28 1.85 14.76
N LYS A 116 -41.54 1.85 15.18
CA LYS A 116 -41.94 1.63 16.59
C LYS A 116 -41.56 0.25 17.16
N ASN A 117 -41.30 -0.72 16.30
CA ASN A 117 -41.01 -2.11 16.71
C ASN A 117 -39.50 -2.41 16.82
N ARG A 118 -38.65 -1.41 16.82
CA ARG A 118 -37.23 -1.58 16.85
C ARG A 118 -36.59 -0.99 18.11
N GLU A 119 -35.61 -1.68 18.69
CA GLU A 119 -34.78 -1.11 19.74
C GLU A 119 -33.79 -0.09 19.16
N TYR A 120 -33.77 1.09 19.76
CA TYR A 120 -32.91 2.20 19.41
C TYR A 120 -31.83 2.39 20.47
N SER A 121 -30.61 2.71 20.04
CA SER A 121 -29.58 3.10 20.98
C SER A 121 -29.93 4.43 21.67
N ARG A 122 -29.37 4.70 22.85
CA ARG A 122 -29.64 5.95 23.61
C ARG A 122 -29.33 7.19 22.75
N ILE A 123 -28.26 7.15 21.94
CA ILE A 123 -27.95 8.28 21.05
C ILE A 123 -28.96 8.46 19.94
N ASP A 124 -29.54 7.38 19.39
CA ASP A 124 -30.58 7.50 18.36
C ASP A 124 -31.87 8.12 18.94
N ILE A 125 -32.21 7.77 20.18
CA ILE A 125 -33.34 8.35 20.87
C ILE A 125 -33.13 9.85 21.06
N ILE A 126 -31.96 10.28 21.55
CA ILE A 126 -31.61 11.69 21.76
C ILE A 126 -31.58 12.46 20.42
N ARG A 127 -30.99 11.86 19.37
CA ARG A 127 -30.94 12.45 18.02
C ARG A 127 -32.34 12.64 17.41
N ASN A 128 -33.18 11.64 17.56
CA ASN A 128 -34.59 11.73 17.12
C ASN A 128 -35.34 12.82 17.87
N ALA A 129 -35.08 13.00 19.15
CA ALA A 129 -35.65 14.08 19.94
C ALA A 129 -35.14 15.46 19.50
N HIS A 130 -33.85 15.57 19.17
CA HIS A 130 -33.28 16.78 18.57
C HIS A 130 -33.97 17.12 17.24
N CYS A 131 -34.13 16.12 16.35
CA CYS A 131 -34.88 16.32 15.10
C CYS A 131 -36.33 16.74 15.32
N ARG A 132 -37.00 16.22 16.36
CA ARG A 132 -38.34 16.69 16.71
C ARG A 132 -38.36 18.15 17.15
N ARG A 133 -37.38 18.59 17.96
CA ARG A 133 -37.21 20.01 18.35
C ARG A 133 -37.01 20.92 17.13
N ILE A 134 -36.19 20.51 16.17
CA ILE A 134 -35.98 21.23 14.91
C ILE A 134 -37.32 21.44 14.18
N LEU A 135 -38.23 20.47 14.23
CA LEU A 135 -39.55 20.54 13.61
C LEU A 135 -40.62 21.19 14.50
N GLY A 136 -40.25 21.79 15.64
CA GLY A 136 -41.18 22.41 16.59
C GLY A 136 -42.08 21.42 17.34
N LYS A 137 -41.70 20.13 17.40
CA LYS A 137 -42.45 19.07 18.10
C LYS A 137 -41.83 18.79 19.46
N PRO A 138 -42.61 18.27 20.44
CA PRO A 138 -42.09 17.86 21.74
C PRO A 138 -41.04 16.75 21.58
N SER A 139 -39.99 16.79 22.35
CA SER A 139 -38.86 15.85 22.30
C SER A 139 -39.28 14.40 22.59
N GLY A 140 -40.20 14.22 23.57
CA GLY A 140 -40.62 12.90 24.04
C GLY A 140 -39.55 12.14 24.84
N LEU A 141 -38.53 12.83 25.36
CA LEU A 141 -37.49 12.27 26.21
C LEU A 141 -37.93 12.19 27.70
N CYS A 142 -37.25 11.34 28.46
CA CYS A 142 -37.29 11.41 29.90
C CYS A 142 -36.55 12.66 30.41
N LYS A 143 -36.74 13.05 31.67
CA LYS A 143 -36.12 14.26 32.24
C LYS A 143 -34.62 14.26 32.16
N GLU A 144 -34.00 13.13 32.43
CA GLU A 144 -32.52 12.98 32.39
C GLU A 144 -31.95 13.21 30.97
N ASP A 145 -32.52 12.55 29.95
CA ASP A 145 -32.07 12.72 28.57
C ASP A 145 -32.40 14.11 28.00
N GLU A 146 -33.47 14.75 28.49
CA GLU A 146 -33.83 16.13 28.16
C GLU A 146 -32.79 17.11 28.71
N GLU A 147 -32.31 16.91 29.95
CA GLU A 147 -31.21 17.70 30.55
C GLU A 147 -29.91 17.50 29.79
N ILE A 148 -29.59 16.26 29.40
CA ILE A 148 -28.41 15.96 28.59
C ILE A 148 -28.49 16.68 27.25
N LEU A 149 -29.59 16.55 26.53
CA LEU A 149 -29.77 17.22 25.24
C LEU A 149 -29.65 18.73 25.36
N HIS A 150 -30.19 19.32 26.45
CA HIS A 150 -30.08 20.76 26.72
C HIS A 150 -28.63 21.16 27.02
N ALA A 151 -27.90 20.37 27.80
CA ALA A 151 -26.50 20.64 28.16
C ALA A 151 -25.56 20.63 26.95
N PHE A 152 -25.85 19.78 25.93
CA PHE A 152 -25.09 19.73 24.69
C PHE A 152 -25.64 20.68 23.59
N CYS A 153 -26.61 21.52 23.84
CA CYS A 153 -26.98 22.62 22.94
C CYS A 153 -25.95 23.77 23.08
N PHE A 154 -24.99 23.82 22.19
CA PHE A 154 -23.98 24.90 22.16
C PHE A 154 -24.52 26.15 21.49
N THR A 155 -24.03 27.31 21.90
CA THR A 155 -24.42 28.62 21.34
C THR A 155 -23.45 29.06 20.26
N PRO A 156 -23.86 29.90 19.30
CA PRO A 156 -23.02 30.31 18.17
C PRO A 156 -21.75 31.11 18.60
N ASP A 157 -21.79 31.75 19.77
CA ASP A 157 -20.73 32.63 20.25
C ASP A 157 -19.59 31.85 20.91
N MET A 158 -19.78 30.57 21.16
CA MET A 158 -18.73 29.75 21.82
C MET A 158 -17.49 29.55 20.94
N THR A 159 -16.34 29.70 21.57
CA THR A 159 -15.02 29.40 21.01
C THR A 159 -14.74 27.89 21.02
N THR A 160 -13.74 27.45 20.27
CA THR A 160 -13.28 26.05 20.26
C THR A 160 -12.93 25.53 21.66
N ASP A 161 -12.19 26.32 22.44
CA ASP A 161 -11.77 25.93 23.79
C ASP A 161 -12.96 25.84 24.76
N GLU A 162 -13.95 26.73 24.66
CA GLU A 162 -15.17 26.68 25.46
C GLU A 162 -16.03 25.45 25.14
N ILE A 163 -16.13 25.05 23.86
CA ILE A 163 -16.81 23.81 23.44
C ILE A 163 -16.12 22.60 24.06
N ILE A 164 -14.77 22.56 24.03
CA ILE A 164 -13.99 21.46 24.59
C ILE A 164 -14.21 21.36 26.11
N VAL A 165 -14.14 22.48 26.82
CA VAL A 165 -14.34 22.52 28.28
C VAL A 165 -15.75 22.08 28.64
N LYS A 166 -16.77 22.67 28.00
CA LYS A 166 -18.17 22.33 28.25
C LYS A 166 -18.49 20.87 27.91
N THR A 167 -17.92 20.33 26.84
CA THR A 167 -18.07 18.92 26.51
C THR A 167 -17.50 18.03 27.61
N ARG A 168 -16.30 18.32 28.10
CA ARG A 168 -15.66 17.56 29.19
C ARG A 168 -16.43 17.63 30.49
N GLU A 169 -16.93 18.80 30.85
CA GLU A 169 -17.75 19.01 32.05
C GLU A 169 -19.08 18.23 31.95
N ASN A 170 -19.76 18.30 30.81
CA ASN A 170 -21.01 17.56 30.59
C ASN A 170 -20.80 16.04 30.61
N LEU A 171 -19.73 15.55 29.97
CA LEU A 171 -19.39 14.12 30.00
C LEU A 171 -19.05 13.64 31.40
N TRP A 172 -18.37 14.48 32.20
CA TRP A 172 -18.13 14.18 33.59
C TRP A 172 -19.39 14.18 34.43
N LYS A 173 -20.24 15.20 34.27
CA LYS A 173 -21.44 15.38 35.06
C LYS A 173 -22.47 14.26 34.85
N TYR A 174 -22.74 13.90 33.59
CA TYR A 174 -23.82 12.97 33.25
C TYR A 174 -23.37 11.51 33.08
N PHE A 175 -22.11 11.27 32.79
CA PHE A 175 -21.59 9.94 32.48
C PHE A 175 -20.38 9.54 33.34
N SER A 176 -19.94 10.40 34.27
CA SER A 176 -18.70 10.21 35.06
C SER A 176 -17.47 9.89 34.18
N TYR A 177 -17.50 10.38 32.93
CA TYR A 177 -16.46 10.10 31.94
C TYR A 177 -15.42 11.22 31.91
N LYS A 178 -14.15 10.84 32.12
CA LYS A 178 -13.00 11.73 31.92
C LYS A 178 -12.33 11.36 30.60
N PRO A 179 -12.33 12.25 29.60
CA PRO A 179 -11.52 12.05 28.41
C PRO A 179 -10.05 11.91 28.83
N ILE A 180 -9.44 10.80 28.48
CA ILE A 180 -8.04 10.55 28.82
C ILE A 180 -7.19 11.47 27.93
N LYS A 181 -6.29 12.26 28.54
CA LYS A 181 -5.25 12.95 27.75
C LYS A 181 -4.40 11.86 27.12
N VAL A 182 -4.67 11.58 25.85
CA VAL A 182 -3.87 10.65 25.09
C VAL A 182 -2.57 11.34 24.78
N VAL A 183 -1.52 10.93 25.47
CA VAL A 183 -0.16 11.07 24.94
C VAL A 183 -0.14 10.09 23.76
N LYS A 184 -0.20 10.65 22.57
CA LYS A 184 -0.40 9.92 21.32
C LYS A 184 0.36 8.58 21.31
N PRO A 185 -0.38 7.46 21.15
CA PRO A 185 -0.14 6.54 20.07
C PRO A 185 -1.41 6.40 19.23
N GLN A 186 -1.35 6.90 18.03
CA GLN A 186 -2.45 7.01 17.07
C GLN A 186 -3.11 5.67 16.66
N GLY A 187 -2.56 4.51 17.05
CA GLY A 187 -2.99 3.20 16.56
C GLY A 187 -4.07 2.46 17.37
N ILE A 188 -4.14 2.63 18.70
CA ILE A 188 -4.94 1.74 19.57
C ILE A 188 -6.43 2.12 19.60
N TYR A 189 -6.77 3.40 19.46
CA TYR A 189 -8.15 3.89 19.52
C TYR A 189 -8.97 3.61 18.26
N PHE A 190 -8.31 3.48 17.13
CA PHE A 190 -8.92 3.18 15.84
C PHE A 190 -9.64 1.82 15.82
N LEU A 191 -9.07 0.80 16.42
CA LEU A 191 -9.60 -0.57 16.38
C LEU A 191 -10.86 -0.81 17.22
N GLN A 192 -11.00 -0.16 18.37
CA GLN A 192 -12.20 -0.30 19.19
C GLN A 192 -13.42 0.39 18.56
N LYS A 193 -13.22 1.49 17.83
CA LYS A 193 -14.29 2.24 17.17
C LYS A 193 -14.72 1.62 15.83
N VAL A 194 -13.79 1.05 15.08
CA VAL A 194 -14.11 0.35 13.82
C VAL A 194 -14.98 -0.89 14.05
N ALA A 195 -14.71 -1.66 15.10
CA ALA A 195 -15.53 -2.83 15.44
C ALA A 195 -17.01 -2.49 15.78
N GLY A 196 -17.25 -1.31 16.36
CA GLY A 196 -18.63 -0.81 16.64
C GLY A 196 -19.34 -0.25 15.40
N ALA A 197 -18.63 0.39 14.48
CA ALA A 197 -19.19 0.99 13.27
C ALA A 197 -19.67 -0.07 12.25
N PHE A 198 -19.01 -1.24 12.19
CA PHE A 198 -19.39 -2.32 11.27
C PHE A 198 -20.78 -2.93 11.53
N HIS A 199 -21.32 -2.82 12.75
CA HIS A 199 -22.64 -3.36 13.07
C HIS A 199 -23.80 -2.39 12.80
N SER A 200 -23.54 -1.09 12.54
CA SER A 200 -24.57 -0.09 12.38
C SER A 200 -24.77 0.46 10.96
N ILE A 201 -24.03 -0.01 9.97
CA ILE A 201 -24.27 0.35 8.58
C ILE A 201 -25.40 -0.50 8.00
N GLY A 202 -26.50 -0.14 8.29
CA GLY A 202 -27.74 -0.61 7.76
C GLY A 202 -28.77 -0.28 8.76
N LYS A 203 -29.37 0.89 8.56
CA LYS A 203 -30.70 1.02 9.05
C LYS A 203 -30.94 2.16 10.02
N VAL A 204 -31.57 3.15 9.55
CA VAL A 204 -32.60 3.90 10.23
C VAL A 204 -32.37 5.39 10.53
N SER A 205 -31.13 5.86 10.66
CA SER A 205 -30.93 7.32 10.76
C SER A 205 -29.68 7.76 10.01
N THR A 206 -29.68 8.99 9.54
CA THR A 206 -28.50 9.63 8.96
C THR A 206 -27.37 9.63 9.99
N GLN A 207 -26.18 9.14 9.63
CA GLN A 207 -25.09 8.93 10.57
C GLN A 207 -23.81 9.64 10.11
N TYR A 208 -23.09 10.21 11.08
CA TYR A 208 -21.70 10.58 10.92
C TYR A 208 -20.82 9.32 10.94
N VAL A 209 -20.04 9.11 9.90
CA VAL A 209 -19.12 7.99 9.76
C VAL A 209 -17.72 8.58 9.67
N ARG A 210 -16.75 8.02 10.40
CA ARG A 210 -15.36 8.46 10.27
C ARG A 210 -14.87 8.21 8.84
N ALA A 211 -14.28 9.21 8.21
CA ALA A 211 -13.85 9.17 6.81
C ALA A 211 -12.88 8.00 6.57
N ASN A 212 -11.98 7.74 7.53
CA ASN A 212 -11.07 6.61 7.46
C ASN A 212 -11.79 5.25 7.42
N SER A 213 -12.91 5.07 8.13
CA SER A 213 -13.70 3.83 8.06
C SER A 213 -14.46 3.68 6.75
N PHE A 214 -14.70 4.78 6.03
CA PHE A 214 -15.36 4.78 4.74
C PHE A 214 -14.36 4.57 3.58
N TYR A 215 -13.16 5.14 3.67
CA TYR A 215 -12.03 4.76 2.82
C TYR A 215 -11.73 3.28 2.97
N ASP A 216 -11.76 2.79 4.19
CA ASP A 216 -11.60 1.39 4.52
C ASP A 216 -12.64 0.49 3.84
N LYS A 217 -13.85 0.91 3.52
CA LYS A 217 -14.84 0.07 2.85
C LYS A 217 -14.83 0.13 1.31
N ASN A 218 -14.47 1.24 0.72
CA ASN A 218 -14.75 1.54 -0.70
C ASN A 218 -13.51 1.83 -1.57
N MET A 219 -12.39 2.21 -0.96
CA MET A 219 -11.05 1.96 -1.52
C MET A 219 -10.48 0.67 -0.95
N ALA A 220 -11.19 0.06 -0.05
CA ALA A 220 -10.94 -1.17 0.68
C ALA A 220 -11.67 -2.36 0.16
N SER A 221 -12.14 -2.36 -1.02
CA SER A 221 -11.91 -3.62 -1.72
C SER A 221 -10.42 -3.84 -1.85
N ASP A 222 -9.57 -2.77 -1.88
CA ASP A 222 -8.20 -2.93 -2.27
C ASP A 222 -7.13 -2.32 -1.36
N THR A 223 -7.38 -1.22 -0.65
CA THR A 223 -6.38 -0.66 0.25
C THR A 223 -6.74 -0.74 1.74
N ALA A 224 -7.99 -0.91 2.08
CA ALA A 224 -8.39 -0.98 3.50
C ALA A 224 -8.56 -2.38 4.06
N ALA A 225 -8.72 -3.39 3.23
CA ALA A 225 -8.30 -4.74 3.64
C ALA A 225 -6.83 -4.71 4.08
N LEU A 226 -6.03 -3.85 3.44
CA LEU A 226 -4.64 -3.57 3.76
C LEU A 226 -4.46 -2.74 5.03
N SER A 227 -5.18 -1.64 5.24
CA SER A 227 -5.02 -0.82 6.43
C SER A 227 -5.65 -1.46 7.67
N MET A 228 -6.75 -2.21 7.54
CA MET A 228 -7.29 -3.03 8.63
C MET A 228 -6.40 -4.25 8.95
N GLU A 229 -5.83 -4.89 7.96
CA GLU A 229 -4.84 -5.94 8.17
C GLU A 229 -3.53 -5.35 8.70
N HIS A 230 -3.11 -4.17 8.25
CA HIS A 230 -2.00 -3.42 8.82
C HIS A 230 -2.28 -2.99 10.26
N SER A 231 -3.42 -2.37 10.55
CA SER A 231 -3.76 -1.95 11.92
C SER A 231 -3.99 -3.12 12.86
N LYS A 232 -4.58 -4.23 12.41
CA LYS A 232 -4.63 -5.49 13.18
C LYS A 232 -3.25 -6.11 13.35
N ARG A 233 -2.38 -6.02 12.35
CA ARG A 233 -0.99 -6.47 12.43
C ARG A 233 -0.14 -5.56 13.31
N TYR A 234 -0.31 -4.24 13.26
CA TYR A 234 0.37 -3.28 14.13
C TYR A 234 0.10 -3.57 15.61
N LEU A 235 -1.14 -3.78 16.00
CA LEU A 235 -1.49 -4.16 17.38
C LEU A 235 -1.02 -5.55 17.77
N LEU A 236 -1.00 -6.48 16.83
CA LEU A 236 -0.46 -7.81 17.03
C LEU A 236 1.07 -7.82 17.11
N GLN A 237 1.75 -6.95 16.38
CA GLN A 237 3.21 -6.82 16.44
C GLN A 237 3.70 -6.07 17.68
N PHE A 238 3.01 -5.01 18.14
CA PHE A 238 3.35 -4.37 19.41
C PHE A 238 3.03 -5.22 20.66
N ALA A 239 1.96 -6.03 20.58
CA ALA A 239 1.68 -7.06 21.60
C ALA A 239 2.59 -8.29 21.47
N LEU A 240 3.30 -8.42 20.36
CA LEU A 240 4.14 -9.52 19.95
C LEU A 240 5.52 -9.01 19.47
N GLN A 241 6.22 -8.20 20.28
CA GLN A 241 7.68 -8.32 20.33
C GLN A 241 7.97 -9.74 20.81
N LYS A 242 7.50 -10.70 20.02
CA LYS A 242 7.70 -12.10 20.23
C LYS A 242 9.14 -12.43 19.89
N ASP A 243 9.67 -13.33 20.69
CA ASP A 243 10.91 -14.03 20.51
C ASP A 243 11.28 -14.16 19.01
N PRO A 244 12.46 -13.68 18.57
CA PRO A 244 12.91 -13.80 17.16
C PRO A 244 12.76 -15.22 16.61
N ILE A 245 12.80 -16.24 17.49
CA ILE A 245 12.62 -17.65 17.17
C ILE A 245 11.18 -17.93 16.70
N GLU A 246 10.16 -17.37 17.36
CA GLU A 246 8.76 -17.55 16.95
C GLU A 246 8.47 -16.86 15.61
N ALA A 247 9.03 -15.66 15.39
CA ALA A 247 8.92 -14.95 14.12
C ALA A 247 9.55 -15.76 12.97
N LYS A 248 10.75 -16.34 13.20
CA LYS A 248 11.42 -17.21 12.23
C LYS A 248 10.57 -18.44 11.88
N ARG A 249 10.01 -19.11 12.90
CA ARG A 249 9.13 -20.28 12.69
C ARG A 249 7.91 -19.94 11.85
N TYR A 250 7.25 -18.82 12.16
CA TYR A 250 6.08 -18.37 11.41
C TYR A 250 6.42 -18.07 9.94
N VAL A 251 7.47 -17.28 9.69
CA VAL A 251 7.88 -16.89 8.33
C VAL A 251 8.33 -18.12 7.54
N THR A 252 9.09 -19.02 8.16
CA THR A 252 9.49 -20.30 7.53
C THR A 252 8.29 -21.19 7.21
N ALA A 253 7.26 -21.21 8.08
CA ALA A 253 6.04 -21.97 7.83
C ALA A 253 5.19 -21.40 6.69
N CYS A 254 5.22 -20.07 6.48
CA CYS A 254 4.49 -19.37 5.42
C CYS A 254 5.21 -19.42 4.06
N PHE A 255 6.54 -19.24 4.06
CA PHE A 255 7.31 -19.03 2.82
C PHE A 255 8.27 -20.17 2.48
N GLY A 256 8.50 -21.09 3.39
CA GLY A 256 9.44 -22.18 3.19
C GLY A 256 10.75 -22.01 3.96
N LYS A 257 11.59 -23.02 3.88
CA LYS A 257 12.88 -23.05 4.57
C LYS A 257 13.89 -22.11 3.90
N SER A 258 14.85 -21.62 4.72
CA SER A 258 16.00 -20.89 4.21
C SER A 258 16.84 -21.77 3.27
N MET A 259 17.34 -21.17 2.20
CA MET A 259 18.34 -21.78 1.28
C MET A 259 19.72 -21.90 1.93
N TYR A 260 19.98 -21.05 2.93
CA TYR A 260 21.27 -20.97 3.62
C TYR A 260 21.19 -21.62 4.99
N SER A 261 22.31 -22.16 5.46
CA SER A 261 22.45 -22.65 6.84
C SER A 261 22.33 -21.48 7.83
N ASP A 262 21.98 -21.78 9.09
CA ASP A 262 21.85 -20.73 10.14
C ASP A 262 23.12 -19.92 10.32
N ARG A 263 24.31 -20.52 10.14
CA ARG A 263 25.59 -19.81 10.20
C ARG A 263 25.78 -18.84 9.06
N GLN A 264 25.53 -19.26 7.83
CA GLN A 264 25.61 -18.42 6.64
C GLN A 264 24.60 -17.27 6.70
N GLN A 265 23.38 -17.55 7.14
CA GLN A 265 22.34 -16.54 7.34
C GLN A 265 22.79 -15.48 8.35
N ALA A 266 23.34 -15.89 9.50
CA ALA A 266 23.85 -14.97 10.51
C ALA A 266 25.01 -14.10 10.01
N GLU A 267 25.90 -14.65 9.17
CA GLU A 267 26.99 -13.89 8.55
C GLU A 267 26.45 -12.87 7.52
N MET A 268 25.45 -13.24 6.72
CA MET A 268 24.80 -12.33 5.78
C MET A 268 24.03 -11.21 6.51
N GLU A 269 23.28 -11.54 7.55
CA GLU A 269 22.55 -10.54 8.35
C GLU A 269 23.50 -9.53 8.99
N LYS A 270 24.67 -9.95 9.49
CA LYS A 270 25.70 -9.03 9.99
C LYS A 270 26.23 -8.07 8.92
N LYS A 271 26.31 -8.52 7.66
CA LYS A 271 26.78 -7.70 6.54
C LYS A 271 25.68 -6.76 6.02
N LEU A 272 24.45 -7.24 5.90
CA LEU A 272 23.37 -6.56 5.19
C LEU A 272 22.44 -5.79 6.12
N CYS A 273 22.14 -6.33 7.31
CA CYS A 273 21.22 -5.72 8.29
C CYS A 273 21.97 -4.71 9.18
N VAL A 274 22.47 -3.62 8.59
CA VAL A 274 23.20 -2.55 9.28
C VAL A 274 22.54 -1.19 9.07
N GLY A 275 22.82 -0.22 9.94
CA GLY A 275 22.25 1.13 9.84
C GLY A 275 20.74 1.10 10.05
N ASN A 276 19.96 1.60 9.07
CA ASN A 276 18.49 1.62 9.14
C ASN A 276 17.84 0.23 9.23
N HIS A 277 18.58 -0.83 8.96
CA HIS A 277 18.06 -2.21 8.92
C HIS A 277 18.54 -3.09 10.08
N LYS A 278 19.18 -2.52 11.10
CA LYS A 278 19.83 -3.28 12.18
C LYS A 278 18.90 -4.25 12.94
N ASN A 279 17.62 -3.89 13.03
CA ASN A 279 16.60 -4.69 13.74
C ASN A 279 15.82 -5.62 12.81
N CYS A 280 16.27 -5.80 11.58
CA CYS A 280 15.64 -6.65 10.60
C CYS A 280 16.41 -7.94 10.41
N HIS A 281 15.70 -8.95 9.92
CA HIS A 281 16.25 -10.25 9.53
C HIS A 281 16.00 -10.50 8.04
N LEU A 282 16.75 -11.43 7.45
CA LEU A 282 16.60 -11.85 6.06
C LEU A 282 16.20 -13.33 6.00
N LEU A 283 15.36 -13.69 5.05
CA LEU A 283 15.08 -15.07 4.70
C LEU A 283 15.15 -15.24 3.17
N PHE A 284 16.11 -16.01 2.69
CA PHE A 284 16.18 -16.39 1.28
C PHE A 284 15.55 -17.78 1.12
N THR A 285 14.55 -17.91 0.26
CA THR A 285 13.78 -19.16 0.10
C THR A 285 13.39 -19.41 -1.35
N ARG A 286 13.26 -20.68 -1.74
CA ARG A 286 12.66 -21.11 -3.01
C ARG A 286 11.18 -21.51 -2.86
N GLY A 287 10.54 -21.08 -1.76
CA GLY A 287 9.14 -21.40 -1.51
C GLY A 287 8.94 -22.75 -0.81
N ILE A 288 7.69 -23.21 -0.76
CA ILE A 288 7.29 -24.45 -0.12
C ILE A 288 7.18 -25.54 -1.19
N SER A 289 7.91 -26.64 -1.01
CA SER A 289 7.78 -27.83 -1.86
C SER A 289 6.33 -28.30 -1.93
N SER A 290 5.89 -28.74 -3.11
CA SER A 290 4.51 -29.16 -3.41
C SER A 290 3.96 -30.24 -2.45
N GLU A 291 4.82 -31.10 -1.93
CA GLU A 291 4.41 -32.16 -0.96
C GLU A 291 4.07 -31.61 0.42
N LYS A 292 4.56 -30.43 0.81
CA LYS A 292 4.39 -29.83 2.15
C LYS A 292 3.41 -28.65 2.16
N LYS A 293 2.73 -28.35 1.05
CA LYS A 293 1.85 -27.19 0.92
C LYS A 293 0.66 -27.19 1.90
N GLN A 294 0.23 -28.35 2.41
CA GLN A 294 -0.97 -28.44 3.25
C GLN A 294 -0.71 -28.70 4.75
N THR A 295 0.52 -28.97 5.16
CA THR A 295 0.83 -29.28 6.56
C THR A 295 1.45 -28.07 7.28
N VAL A 296 1.00 -27.82 8.52
CA VAL A 296 1.63 -26.86 9.43
C VAL A 296 2.60 -27.63 10.31
N PRO A 297 3.82 -27.14 10.56
CA PRO A 297 4.75 -27.81 11.48
C PRO A 297 4.12 -27.99 12.87
N ASP A 298 4.32 -29.16 13.48
CA ASP A 298 3.77 -29.48 14.80
C ASP A 298 4.33 -28.62 15.94
N GLU A 299 5.46 -27.95 15.67
CA GLU A 299 6.15 -27.04 16.59
C GLU A 299 5.40 -25.73 16.85
N ILE A 300 4.29 -25.46 16.15
CA ILE A 300 3.48 -24.25 16.33
C ILE A 300 2.27 -24.60 17.21
N ASP A 301 2.40 -24.36 18.52
CA ASP A 301 1.35 -24.66 19.50
C ASP A 301 0.16 -23.70 19.47
N ASN A 302 0.34 -22.48 18.96
CA ASN A 302 -0.69 -21.45 18.96
C ASN A 302 -1.75 -21.73 17.87
N LYS A 303 -2.97 -22.13 18.32
CA LYS A 303 -4.12 -22.43 17.43
C LYS A 303 -4.48 -21.29 16.48
N ARG A 304 -4.27 -20.03 16.89
CA ARG A 304 -4.54 -18.86 16.06
C ARG A 304 -3.51 -18.75 14.95
N GLU A 305 -2.25 -18.90 15.29
CA GLU A 305 -1.13 -18.83 14.36
C GLU A 305 -1.19 -19.96 13.32
N ARG A 306 -1.56 -21.19 13.75
CA ARG A 306 -1.84 -22.30 12.81
C ARG A 306 -2.94 -21.97 11.81
N ARG A 307 -4.02 -21.29 12.24
CA ARG A 307 -5.10 -20.86 11.33
C ARG A 307 -4.63 -19.80 10.35
N GLU A 308 -3.83 -18.82 10.79
CA GLU A 308 -3.25 -17.78 9.95
C GLU A 308 -2.34 -18.37 8.87
N ILE A 309 -1.46 -19.31 9.23
CA ILE A 309 -0.57 -20.02 8.29
C ILE A 309 -1.38 -20.84 7.26
N LEU A 310 -2.41 -21.57 7.73
CA LEU A 310 -3.28 -22.34 6.83
C LEU A 310 -4.05 -21.44 5.86
N ALA A 311 -4.56 -20.30 6.35
CA ALA A 311 -5.23 -19.32 5.52
C ALA A 311 -4.28 -18.73 4.47
N PHE A 312 -3.05 -18.36 4.85
CA PHE A 312 -2.03 -17.86 3.94
C PHE A 312 -1.66 -18.92 2.87
N LYS A 313 -1.45 -20.18 3.26
CA LYS A 313 -1.16 -21.26 2.30
C LYS A 313 -2.30 -21.49 1.32
N LYS A 314 -3.55 -21.42 1.79
CA LYS A 314 -4.72 -21.50 0.91
C LYS A 314 -4.80 -20.32 -0.05
N GLU A 315 -4.57 -19.10 0.44
CA GLU A 315 -4.54 -17.88 -0.39
C GLU A 315 -3.45 -17.99 -1.47
N THR A 316 -2.25 -18.46 -1.10
CA THR A 316 -1.15 -18.67 -2.05
C THR A 316 -1.50 -19.66 -3.15
N ALA A 317 -2.14 -20.78 -2.80
CA ALA A 317 -2.57 -21.77 -3.78
C ALA A 317 -3.64 -21.21 -4.72
N MET A 318 -4.64 -20.50 -4.18
CA MET A 318 -5.68 -19.86 -5.00
C MET A 318 -5.10 -18.75 -5.90
N GLN A 319 -4.06 -18.04 -5.43
CA GLN A 319 -3.44 -16.98 -6.21
C GLN A 319 -2.60 -17.55 -7.37
N TYR A 320 -1.95 -18.68 -7.18
CA TYR A 320 -1.28 -19.40 -8.26
C TYR A 320 -2.25 -19.70 -9.43
N ASP A 321 -3.41 -20.27 -9.09
CA ASP A 321 -4.43 -20.60 -10.09
C ASP A 321 -4.92 -19.34 -10.84
N LYS A 322 -5.14 -18.23 -10.11
CA LYS A 322 -5.56 -16.96 -10.71
C LYS A 322 -4.48 -16.35 -11.60
N ASN A 323 -3.20 -16.39 -11.20
CA ASN A 323 -2.10 -15.89 -12.00
C ASN A 323 -1.98 -16.66 -13.32
N LYS A 324 -2.06 -17.99 -13.23
CA LYS A 324 -1.99 -18.87 -14.37
C LYS A 324 -3.18 -18.69 -15.32
N GLU A 325 -4.40 -18.69 -14.79
CA GLU A 325 -5.62 -18.44 -15.56
C GLU A 325 -5.60 -17.08 -16.28
N HIS A 326 -5.12 -16.03 -15.58
CA HIS A 326 -4.98 -14.70 -16.19
C HIS A 326 -3.98 -14.70 -17.35
N PHE A 327 -2.85 -15.38 -17.19
CA PHE A 327 -1.85 -15.52 -18.25
C PHE A 327 -2.40 -16.30 -19.43
N GLU A 328 -3.06 -17.43 -19.21
CA GLU A 328 -3.66 -18.27 -20.25
C GLU A 328 -4.75 -17.53 -21.03
N LYS A 329 -5.63 -16.79 -20.35
CA LYS A 329 -6.65 -15.95 -21.01
C LYS A 329 -6.07 -14.88 -21.92
N ASN A 330 -4.90 -14.35 -21.62
CA ASN A 330 -4.23 -13.29 -22.37
C ASN A 330 -3.00 -13.79 -23.14
N MET A 331 -2.85 -15.10 -23.32
CA MET A 331 -1.66 -15.75 -23.87
C MET A 331 -1.21 -15.14 -25.21
N ALA A 332 -2.14 -14.88 -26.12
CA ALA A 332 -1.81 -14.32 -27.43
C ALA A 332 -1.17 -12.92 -27.33
N VAL A 333 -1.63 -12.09 -26.39
CA VAL A 333 -1.07 -10.75 -26.15
C VAL A 333 0.34 -10.88 -25.56
N TYR A 334 0.51 -11.76 -24.58
CA TYR A 334 1.81 -11.96 -23.93
C TYR A 334 2.83 -12.59 -24.87
N GLN A 335 2.46 -13.58 -25.68
CA GLN A 335 3.33 -14.16 -26.71
C GLN A 335 3.78 -13.12 -27.75
N ASN A 336 2.86 -12.25 -28.20
CA ASN A 336 3.22 -11.17 -29.10
C ASN A 336 4.21 -10.20 -28.46
N SER A 337 4.00 -9.86 -27.17
CA SER A 337 4.92 -8.99 -26.42
C SER A 337 6.30 -9.62 -26.23
N ILE A 338 6.37 -10.94 -25.93
CA ILE A 338 7.62 -11.71 -25.86
C ILE A 338 8.36 -11.63 -27.21
N ARG A 339 7.66 -11.90 -28.31
CA ARG A 339 8.27 -11.86 -29.64
C ARG A 339 8.85 -10.47 -29.95
N ARG A 340 8.05 -9.42 -29.78
CA ARG A 340 8.48 -8.03 -30.05
C ARG A 340 9.70 -7.63 -29.20
N LEU A 341 9.68 -7.95 -27.90
CA LEU A 341 10.81 -7.63 -27.02
C LEU A 341 12.05 -8.44 -27.40
N THR A 342 11.91 -9.74 -27.70
CA THR A 342 13.00 -10.60 -28.16
C THR A 342 13.62 -10.08 -29.47
N GLU A 343 12.79 -9.69 -30.44
CA GLU A 343 13.26 -9.13 -31.73
C GLU A 343 13.99 -7.80 -31.51
N SER A 344 13.44 -6.91 -30.67
CA SER A 344 14.09 -5.64 -30.32
C SER A 344 15.45 -5.88 -29.66
N LEU A 345 15.52 -6.77 -28.67
CA LEU A 345 16.78 -7.09 -27.99
C LEU A 345 17.82 -7.66 -28.94
N ARG A 346 17.45 -8.60 -29.82
CA ARG A 346 18.35 -9.19 -30.81
C ARG A 346 18.95 -8.16 -31.75
N MET A 347 18.13 -7.27 -32.29
CA MET A 347 18.61 -6.18 -33.17
C MET A 347 19.67 -5.31 -32.47
N HIS A 348 19.48 -5.01 -31.20
CA HIS A 348 20.44 -4.18 -30.45
C HIS A 348 21.72 -4.93 -30.09
N LEU A 349 21.62 -6.21 -29.72
CA LEU A 349 22.77 -7.05 -29.47
C LEU A 349 23.61 -7.22 -30.75
N GLU A 350 22.98 -7.43 -31.90
CA GLU A 350 23.66 -7.51 -33.20
C GLU A 350 24.33 -6.19 -33.59
N THR A 351 23.70 -5.04 -33.32
CA THR A 351 24.29 -3.72 -33.59
C THR A 351 25.48 -3.43 -32.68
N ALA A 352 25.44 -3.86 -31.42
CA ALA A 352 26.56 -3.74 -30.48
C ALA A 352 27.74 -4.62 -30.91
N ASP A 353 27.51 -5.84 -31.40
CA ASP A 353 28.53 -6.72 -31.93
C ASP A 353 29.23 -6.15 -33.18
N GLU A 354 28.49 -5.43 -34.05
CA GLU A 354 29.10 -4.79 -35.22
C GLU A 354 30.13 -3.71 -34.85
N THR A 355 30.02 -3.08 -33.70
CA THR A 355 30.96 -2.07 -33.18
C THR A 355 32.27 -2.69 -32.66
N PHE A 356 32.29 -3.97 -32.31
CA PHE A 356 33.46 -4.71 -31.82
C PHE A 356 34.17 -5.61 -32.85
N MET A 357 33.87 -5.44 -34.14
CA MET A 357 34.62 -6.15 -35.18
C MET A 357 36.05 -5.63 -35.25
N ASP A 358 36.95 -6.25 -34.51
CA ASP A 358 38.37 -5.92 -34.53
C ASP A 358 38.99 -6.27 -35.88
N ALA A 359 39.77 -5.31 -36.38
CA ALA A 359 40.60 -5.56 -37.55
C ALA A 359 41.68 -6.61 -37.20
N SER A 360 41.54 -7.81 -37.74
CA SER A 360 42.40 -8.96 -37.49
C SER A 360 43.32 -9.22 -38.66
N THR A 361 44.36 -9.97 -38.42
CA THR A 361 45.25 -10.53 -39.46
C THR A 361 44.74 -11.87 -40.01
N HIS A 362 43.66 -12.42 -39.43
CA HIS A 362 43.07 -13.72 -39.80
C HIS A 362 41.55 -13.60 -39.75
N GLY A 363 40.84 -14.30 -40.63
CA GLY A 363 39.36 -14.33 -40.64
C GLY A 363 38.78 -14.04 -42.02
N ARG A 364 37.62 -13.38 -42.09
CA ARG A 364 36.96 -13.01 -43.34
C ARG A 364 37.54 -11.69 -43.87
N ILE A 365 37.95 -11.66 -45.14
CA ILE A 365 38.48 -10.45 -45.77
C ILE A 365 37.40 -9.39 -45.84
N LYS A 366 37.66 -8.16 -45.35
CA LYS A 366 36.85 -6.98 -45.55
C LYS A 366 37.30 -6.24 -46.80
N PRO A 367 36.59 -6.29 -47.95
CA PRO A 367 37.05 -5.71 -49.20
C PRO A 367 37.37 -4.21 -49.07
N ALA A 368 36.64 -3.48 -48.27
CA ALA A 368 36.84 -2.05 -48.01
C ALA A 368 38.18 -1.72 -47.28
N ARG A 369 38.86 -2.72 -46.71
CA ARG A 369 40.15 -2.55 -45.99
C ARG A 369 41.37 -3.12 -46.74
N VAL A 370 41.17 -3.85 -47.85
CA VAL A 370 42.24 -4.50 -48.61
C VAL A 370 43.30 -3.52 -49.10
N TRP A 371 42.89 -2.31 -49.50
CA TRP A 371 43.79 -1.25 -49.90
C TRP A 371 44.83 -0.87 -48.82
N LYS A 372 44.48 -1.04 -47.53
CA LYS A 372 45.43 -0.76 -46.42
C LYS A 372 46.59 -1.74 -46.38
N ALA A 373 46.38 -2.99 -46.76
CA ALA A 373 47.43 -3.96 -46.89
C ALA A 373 48.34 -3.63 -48.08
N LEU A 374 47.75 -3.15 -49.19
CA LEU A 374 48.50 -2.89 -50.43
C LEU A 374 49.29 -1.57 -50.39
N TYR A 375 48.78 -0.54 -49.70
CA TYR A 375 49.36 0.81 -49.73
C TYR A 375 49.91 1.30 -48.38
N LEU A 376 49.53 0.67 -47.26
CA LEU A 376 49.96 1.08 -45.94
C LEU A 376 50.70 -0.01 -45.16
N ASP A 377 51.00 -1.13 -45.80
CA ASP A 377 51.63 -2.31 -45.20
C ASP A 377 50.98 -2.77 -43.88
N ASN A 378 49.65 -2.61 -43.79
CA ASN A 378 48.86 -2.96 -42.63
C ASN A 378 48.12 -4.30 -42.86
N PRO A 379 48.55 -5.42 -42.27
CA PRO A 379 47.97 -6.75 -42.52
C PRO A 379 46.60 -6.96 -41.88
N ARG A 380 46.06 -6.01 -41.08
CA ARG A 380 44.79 -6.12 -40.41
C ARG A 380 43.60 -5.79 -41.33
N VAL A 381 43.42 -6.60 -42.39
CA VAL A 381 42.39 -6.45 -43.41
C VAL A 381 41.25 -7.47 -43.27
N PHE A 382 41.39 -8.36 -42.33
CA PHE A 382 40.40 -9.38 -42.05
C PHE A 382 39.50 -8.94 -40.91
N GLU A 383 38.26 -9.38 -40.97
CA GLU A 383 37.30 -9.36 -39.85
C GLU A 383 37.27 -10.76 -39.24
N ARG A 384 37.55 -10.86 -37.97
CA ARG A 384 37.36 -12.07 -37.19
C ARG A 384 35.99 -11.93 -36.51
N LYS A 385 35.05 -12.81 -36.87
CA LYS A 385 33.87 -13.05 -36.08
C LYS A 385 34.34 -13.98 -34.96
N ASP A 386 34.67 -13.45 -33.81
CA ASP A 386 34.78 -14.28 -32.64
C ASP A 386 33.41 -14.92 -32.41
N GLU A 387 33.38 -16.22 -32.11
CA GLU A 387 32.16 -16.97 -31.85
C GLU A 387 31.27 -16.19 -30.88
N VAL A 388 30.00 -16.11 -31.19
CA VAL A 388 28.97 -15.37 -30.47
C VAL A 388 29.16 -15.50 -28.97
N GLU A 389 29.90 -14.57 -28.38
CA GLU A 389 29.94 -14.48 -26.93
C GLU A 389 28.54 -14.14 -26.49
N THR A 390 28.01 -14.98 -25.60
CA THR A 390 26.73 -14.66 -24.90
C THR A 390 26.79 -13.23 -24.38
N PRO A 391 25.69 -12.46 -24.42
CA PRO A 391 25.68 -11.07 -24.00
C PRO A 391 26.48 -10.81 -22.72
N GLY A 392 27.33 -9.79 -22.72
CA GLY A 392 28.29 -9.49 -21.63
C GLY A 392 27.63 -9.00 -20.34
N PHE A 393 26.31 -9.14 -20.20
CA PHE A 393 25.54 -8.72 -19.03
C PHE A 393 24.55 -9.78 -18.55
N SER A 394 24.16 -9.67 -17.29
CA SER A 394 23.09 -10.45 -16.67
C SER A 394 21.97 -9.52 -16.19
N VAL A 395 20.81 -10.08 -16.00
CA VAL A 395 19.62 -9.34 -15.56
C VAL A 395 19.02 -9.98 -14.32
N ASP A 396 18.75 -9.16 -13.31
CA ASP A 396 17.99 -9.54 -12.14
C ASP A 396 16.63 -8.85 -12.16
N ILE A 397 15.59 -9.58 -11.77
CA ILE A 397 14.22 -9.06 -11.67
C ILE A 397 13.79 -9.16 -10.21
N LEU A 398 13.67 -8.00 -9.56
CA LEU A 398 13.21 -7.84 -8.19
C LEU A 398 11.75 -7.35 -8.19
N MET A 399 10.83 -8.13 -7.64
CA MET A 399 9.40 -7.80 -7.61
C MET A 399 8.97 -7.45 -6.19
N ASP A 400 8.39 -6.27 -6.02
CA ASP A 400 7.71 -5.90 -4.80
C ASP A 400 6.46 -6.78 -4.61
N ALA A 401 6.49 -7.59 -3.55
CA ALA A 401 5.40 -8.46 -3.12
C ALA A 401 4.72 -7.95 -1.85
N SER A 402 4.72 -6.64 -1.63
CA SER A 402 3.97 -6.03 -0.53
C SER A 402 2.46 -6.14 -0.74
N SER A 403 1.72 -6.02 0.35
CA SER A 403 0.25 -6.12 0.32
C SER A 403 -0.41 -5.07 -0.57
N SER A 404 0.23 -3.91 -0.82
CA SER A 404 -0.26 -2.90 -1.78
C SER A 404 -0.39 -3.44 -3.21
N ARG A 405 0.33 -4.53 -3.53
CA ARG A 405 0.33 -5.18 -4.85
C ARG A 405 -0.76 -6.24 -5.04
N LYS A 406 -1.58 -6.53 -4.04
CA LYS A 406 -2.59 -7.62 -4.11
C LYS A 406 -3.49 -7.59 -5.35
N GLN A 407 -3.88 -6.41 -5.83
CA GLN A 407 -4.71 -6.26 -7.04
C GLN A 407 -3.96 -6.40 -8.36
N MET A 408 -2.65 -6.21 -8.30
CA MET A 408 -1.80 -6.21 -9.50
C MET A 408 -1.03 -7.53 -9.67
N GLN A 409 -1.21 -8.50 -8.78
CA GLN A 409 -0.42 -9.74 -8.74
C GLN A 409 -0.37 -10.47 -10.08
N GLN A 410 -1.52 -10.66 -10.73
CA GLN A 410 -1.59 -11.34 -12.03
C GLN A 410 -0.80 -10.58 -13.09
N LYS A 411 -0.88 -9.24 -13.09
CA LYS A 411 -0.17 -8.41 -14.07
C LYS A 411 1.33 -8.41 -13.80
N ILE A 412 1.75 -8.33 -12.53
CA ILE A 412 3.16 -8.36 -12.14
C ILE A 412 3.80 -9.68 -12.56
N ALA A 413 3.17 -10.81 -12.19
CA ALA A 413 3.63 -12.14 -12.57
C ALA A 413 3.74 -12.30 -14.08
N ALA A 414 2.73 -11.87 -14.84
CA ALA A 414 2.73 -11.96 -16.29
C ALA A 414 3.81 -11.07 -16.96
N GLN A 415 4.03 -9.86 -16.45
CA GLN A 415 5.06 -8.95 -16.97
C GLN A 415 6.47 -9.45 -16.67
N ALA A 416 6.69 -9.97 -15.46
CA ALA A 416 7.96 -10.62 -15.11
C ALA A 416 8.21 -11.85 -15.98
N TYR A 417 7.18 -12.65 -16.27
CA TYR A 417 7.24 -13.77 -17.21
C TYR A 417 7.65 -13.32 -18.61
N VAL A 418 6.99 -12.30 -19.16
CA VAL A 418 7.29 -11.73 -20.49
C VAL A 418 8.74 -11.27 -20.56
N LEU A 419 9.20 -10.53 -19.55
CA LEU A 419 10.57 -10.02 -19.50
C LEU A 419 11.58 -11.17 -19.40
N SER A 420 11.39 -12.09 -18.45
CA SER A 420 12.25 -13.26 -18.28
C SER A 420 12.39 -14.09 -19.55
N LYS A 421 11.24 -14.44 -20.15
CA LYS A 421 11.22 -15.27 -21.36
C LYS A 421 11.90 -14.60 -22.54
N SER A 422 11.70 -13.29 -22.70
CA SER A 422 12.35 -12.52 -23.77
C SER A 422 13.86 -12.47 -23.61
N LEU A 423 14.35 -12.24 -22.40
CA LEU A 423 15.79 -12.21 -22.09
C LEU A 423 16.42 -13.60 -22.25
N THR A 424 15.76 -14.63 -21.72
CA THR A 424 16.23 -16.03 -21.87
C THR A 424 16.30 -16.46 -23.34
N ASN A 425 15.34 -16.04 -24.18
CA ASN A 425 15.34 -16.30 -25.63
C ASN A 425 16.51 -15.61 -26.36
N CYS A 426 17.10 -14.58 -25.76
CA CYS A 426 18.32 -13.90 -26.26
C CYS A 426 19.60 -14.44 -25.64
N GLY A 427 19.56 -15.51 -24.85
CA GLY A 427 20.72 -16.09 -24.16
C GLY A 427 21.27 -15.23 -23.01
N ILE A 428 20.48 -14.28 -22.50
CA ILE A 428 20.86 -13.44 -21.36
C ILE A 428 20.56 -14.21 -20.07
N PRO A 429 21.54 -14.37 -19.16
CA PRO A 429 21.30 -14.96 -17.84
C PRO A 429 20.34 -14.11 -17.01
N VAL A 430 19.28 -14.74 -16.47
CA VAL A 430 18.24 -14.04 -15.72
C VAL A 430 18.00 -14.72 -14.38
N GLN A 431 18.05 -13.93 -13.30
CA GLN A 431 17.61 -14.35 -11.97
C GLN A 431 16.33 -13.58 -11.58
N ILE A 432 15.40 -14.24 -10.88
CA ILE A 432 14.09 -13.65 -10.55
C ILE A 432 13.73 -13.94 -9.12
N TYR A 433 13.39 -12.91 -8.38
CA TYR A 433 12.95 -13.02 -7.00
C TYR A 433 11.96 -11.90 -6.63
N SER A 434 11.14 -12.17 -5.63
CA SER A 434 10.28 -11.16 -5.01
C SER A 434 10.70 -10.90 -3.57
N TYR A 435 10.27 -9.76 -3.02
CA TYR A 435 10.49 -9.46 -1.63
C TYR A 435 9.24 -8.94 -0.94
N CYS A 436 9.11 -9.27 0.35
CA CYS A 436 8.14 -8.66 1.26
C CYS A 436 8.70 -8.68 2.68
N SER A 437 8.18 -7.82 3.55
CA SER A 437 8.59 -7.73 4.96
C SER A 437 7.46 -8.17 5.88
N ILE A 438 7.70 -9.18 6.73
CA ILE A 438 6.71 -9.72 7.66
C ILE A 438 7.40 -10.04 8.99
N ARG A 439 6.87 -9.52 10.10
CA ARG A 439 7.36 -9.77 11.47
C ARG A 439 8.87 -9.52 11.62
N GLY A 440 9.39 -8.48 10.98
CA GLY A 440 10.81 -8.12 11.04
C GLY A 440 11.72 -8.93 10.11
N TYR A 441 11.19 -9.87 9.35
CA TYR A 441 11.91 -10.59 8.31
C TYR A 441 11.60 -10.01 6.94
N THR A 442 12.63 -9.59 6.20
CA THR A 442 12.52 -9.37 4.76
C THR A 442 12.76 -10.68 4.05
N VAL A 443 11.72 -11.21 3.44
CA VAL A 443 11.71 -12.50 2.74
C VAL A 443 12.06 -12.25 1.28
N MET A 444 13.14 -12.88 0.80
CA MET A 444 13.54 -12.94 -0.60
C MET A 444 13.11 -14.30 -1.17
N HIS A 445 12.01 -14.31 -1.94
CA HIS A 445 11.51 -15.53 -2.57
C HIS A 445 12.05 -15.65 -3.99
N ILE A 446 12.92 -16.63 -4.21
CA ILE A 446 13.62 -16.85 -5.46
C ILE A 446 12.84 -17.84 -6.32
N PHE A 447 12.41 -17.40 -7.50
CA PHE A 447 11.66 -18.20 -8.47
C PHE A 447 12.57 -18.85 -9.50
N LYS A 448 13.64 -18.16 -9.90
CA LYS A 448 14.57 -18.61 -10.94
C LYS A 448 15.98 -18.13 -10.63
N GLU A 449 16.96 -19.00 -10.73
CA GLU A 449 18.40 -18.65 -10.73
C GLU A 449 18.93 -18.55 -12.16
N TYR A 450 20.15 -18.03 -12.33
CA TYR A 450 20.74 -17.80 -13.65
C TYR A 450 20.86 -19.05 -14.51
N ASP A 451 21.11 -20.19 -13.86
CA ASP A 451 21.31 -21.49 -14.53
C ASP A 451 20.03 -22.31 -14.70
N ASP A 452 18.89 -21.81 -14.17
CA ASP A 452 17.59 -22.46 -14.29
C ASP A 452 16.95 -22.16 -15.65
N TYR A 453 16.73 -23.18 -16.47
CA TYR A 453 16.07 -23.04 -17.77
C TYR A 453 14.68 -23.67 -17.77
N GLY A 454 13.72 -22.98 -18.39
CA GLY A 454 12.36 -23.51 -18.58
C GLY A 454 11.48 -23.51 -17.31
N VAL A 455 11.88 -22.80 -16.27
CA VAL A 455 11.16 -22.70 -14.99
C VAL A 455 10.37 -21.41 -14.83
N GLU A 456 10.10 -20.69 -15.92
CA GLU A 456 9.36 -19.42 -15.86
C GLU A 456 7.96 -19.55 -15.26
N ASP A 457 7.35 -20.75 -15.29
CA ASP A 457 6.04 -21.03 -14.69
C ASP A 457 6.05 -20.92 -13.16
N GLU A 458 7.21 -21.00 -12.51
CA GLU A 458 7.36 -20.74 -11.05
C GLU A 458 6.96 -19.31 -10.69
N LEU A 459 6.99 -18.36 -11.63
CA LEU A 459 6.53 -16.99 -11.44
C LEU A 459 5.03 -16.88 -11.11
N PHE A 460 4.23 -17.87 -11.49
CA PHE A 460 2.82 -17.90 -11.10
C PHE A 460 2.62 -18.14 -9.60
N HIS A 461 3.65 -18.57 -8.87
CA HIS A 461 3.65 -18.62 -7.41
C HIS A 461 3.84 -17.24 -6.74
N PHE A 462 3.95 -16.16 -7.50
CA PHE A 462 4.01 -14.80 -6.96
C PHE A 462 2.75 -14.49 -6.15
N VAL A 463 2.95 -14.10 -4.88
CA VAL A 463 1.88 -13.70 -3.97
C VAL A 463 2.29 -12.45 -3.19
N ALA A 464 1.40 -11.48 -3.10
CA ALA A 464 1.62 -10.25 -2.36
C ALA A 464 1.20 -10.42 -0.90
N ALA A 465 2.11 -10.10 0.01
CA ALA A 465 1.92 -10.20 1.45
C ALA A 465 2.84 -9.25 2.22
N GLY A 466 2.45 -8.85 3.42
CA GLY A 466 3.30 -8.04 4.29
C GLY A 466 3.55 -6.61 3.78
N ASN A 467 4.64 -6.03 4.23
CA ASN A 467 5.11 -4.68 3.92
C ASN A 467 6.28 -4.73 2.93
N ASN A 468 6.86 -3.57 2.59
CA ASN A 468 8.03 -3.47 1.72
C ASN A 468 9.15 -2.64 2.36
N ARG A 469 10.29 -3.27 2.62
CA ARG A 469 11.52 -2.62 3.04
C ARG A 469 12.50 -2.58 1.87
N ASP A 470 12.25 -1.67 0.94
CA ASP A 470 12.93 -1.57 -0.35
C ASP A 470 14.46 -1.47 -0.19
N GLY A 471 14.94 -0.67 0.77
CA GLY A 471 16.38 -0.52 1.00
C GLY A 471 17.07 -1.85 1.37
N LEU A 472 16.47 -2.65 2.26
CA LEU A 472 17.03 -3.95 2.63
C LEU A 472 16.92 -4.97 1.49
N ALA A 473 15.81 -4.93 0.74
CA ALA A 473 15.62 -5.78 -0.44
C ALA A 473 16.67 -5.48 -1.53
N LEU A 474 17.00 -4.20 -1.75
CA LEU A 474 18.05 -3.79 -2.69
C LEU A 474 19.44 -4.28 -2.25
N ARG A 475 19.77 -4.22 -0.94
CA ARG A 475 21.01 -4.81 -0.42
C ARG A 475 21.06 -6.32 -0.60
N ALA A 476 19.95 -7.01 -0.32
CA ALA A 476 19.83 -8.44 -0.52
C ALA A 476 19.96 -8.81 -2.01
N ALA A 477 19.38 -8.02 -2.91
CA ALA A 477 19.53 -8.16 -4.35
C ALA A 477 20.99 -7.98 -4.77
N SER A 478 21.68 -6.94 -4.28
CA SER A 478 23.11 -6.73 -4.55
C SER A 478 23.96 -7.93 -4.16
N HIS A 479 23.65 -8.55 -3.01
CA HIS A 479 24.33 -9.75 -2.55
C HIS A 479 24.09 -10.97 -3.48
N LEU A 480 22.83 -11.18 -3.93
CA LEU A 480 22.53 -12.24 -4.89
C LEU A 480 23.26 -12.01 -6.23
N MET A 481 23.34 -10.77 -6.66
CA MET A 481 24.04 -10.38 -7.90
C MET A 481 25.57 -10.53 -7.80
N GLU A 482 26.17 -10.73 -6.60
CA GLU A 482 27.58 -11.12 -6.47
C GLU A 482 27.86 -12.44 -7.21
N LEU A 483 26.87 -13.34 -7.29
CA LEU A 483 26.93 -14.64 -7.97
C LEU A 483 26.68 -14.56 -9.49
N SER A 484 26.48 -13.37 -10.04
CA SER A 484 26.21 -13.19 -11.47
C SER A 484 27.36 -13.74 -12.34
N PRO A 485 27.04 -14.48 -13.41
CA PRO A 485 28.04 -15.02 -14.33
C PRO A 485 28.65 -13.96 -15.26
N LYS A 486 28.13 -12.71 -15.22
CA LYS A 486 28.52 -11.64 -16.13
C LYS A 486 29.04 -10.39 -15.40
N PRO A 487 30.00 -9.65 -16.00
CA PRO A 487 30.57 -8.46 -15.37
C PRO A 487 29.57 -7.29 -15.29
N LYS A 488 28.77 -7.04 -16.34
CA LYS A 488 27.75 -5.99 -16.35
C LYS A 488 26.45 -6.53 -15.77
N LYS A 489 25.84 -5.80 -14.84
CA LYS A 489 24.71 -6.25 -14.04
C LYS A 489 23.58 -5.24 -14.13
N LEU A 490 22.38 -5.70 -14.49
CA LEU A 490 21.17 -4.89 -14.58
C LEU A 490 20.13 -5.41 -13.59
N LEU A 491 19.53 -4.52 -12.81
CA LEU A 491 18.45 -4.83 -11.87
C LEU A 491 17.16 -4.14 -12.30
N PHE A 492 16.15 -4.92 -12.66
CA PHE A 492 14.78 -4.43 -12.86
C PHE A 492 13.99 -4.55 -11.57
N MET A 493 13.56 -3.43 -11.00
CA MET A 493 12.76 -3.41 -9.79
C MET A 493 11.31 -3.01 -10.11
N PHE A 494 10.37 -3.94 -9.92
CA PHE A 494 8.93 -3.68 -9.99
C PHE A 494 8.45 -3.15 -8.65
N SER A 495 8.06 -1.90 -8.56
CA SER A 495 7.67 -1.25 -7.31
C SER A 495 6.61 -0.16 -7.53
N ASP A 496 5.84 0.17 -6.48
CA ASP A 496 4.99 1.36 -6.42
C ASP A 496 5.71 2.60 -5.89
N ALA A 497 6.99 2.46 -5.55
CA ALA A 497 7.82 3.51 -4.97
C ALA A 497 7.31 4.06 -3.62
N SER A 498 6.56 3.25 -2.88
CA SER A 498 6.00 3.60 -1.57
C SER A 498 6.52 2.65 -0.48
N PRO A 499 7.83 2.70 -0.14
CA PRO A 499 8.42 1.82 0.84
C PRO A 499 7.88 2.09 2.24
N GLN A 500 7.43 1.01 2.92
CA GLN A 500 6.92 1.06 4.28
C GLN A 500 7.16 -0.25 5.01
N ASP A 501 7.65 -0.19 6.26
CA ASP A 501 7.82 -1.36 7.11
C ASP A 501 7.53 -1.05 8.57
N ASP A 502 7.02 -2.04 9.29
CA ASP A 502 6.65 -1.92 10.71
C ASP A 502 7.89 -1.92 11.63
N GLN A 503 9.04 -2.38 11.16
CA GLN A 503 10.27 -2.38 11.97
C GLN A 503 10.93 -1.00 11.96
N ILE A 504 11.31 -0.58 13.17
CA ILE A 504 11.97 0.71 13.40
C ILE A 504 13.32 0.77 12.67
N ALA A 505 13.65 1.92 12.11
CA ALA A 505 14.94 2.17 11.50
C ALA A 505 16.01 2.51 12.54
N GLY A 506 17.15 1.82 12.52
CA GLY A 506 18.37 2.16 13.29
C GLY A 506 18.35 1.87 14.78
N GLU A 507 19.39 2.38 15.50
CA GLU A 507 19.56 2.30 16.96
C GLU A 507 19.11 3.58 17.66
N GLY A 508 18.41 3.50 18.80
CA GLY A 508 18.20 4.62 19.73
C GLY A 508 16.92 4.58 20.56
N ALA A 509 16.94 5.29 21.67
CA ALA A 509 15.93 5.28 22.73
C ALA A 509 14.67 6.12 22.46
N PHE A 510 14.59 6.92 21.40
CA PHE A 510 13.46 7.79 21.10
C PHE A 510 12.73 7.34 19.83
N TYR A 511 11.56 6.73 20.03
CA TYR A 511 10.78 5.98 19.03
C TYR A 511 10.04 6.83 17.96
N LYS A 512 9.87 8.15 18.16
CA LYS A 512 8.97 8.97 17.33
C LYS A 512 9.47 9.34 15.92
N ASP A 513 10.80 9.33 15.70
CA ASP A 513 11.39 9.84 14.45
C ASP A 513 11.99 8.73 13.57
N ARG A 514 11.63 7.47 13.78
CA ARG A 514 12.31 6.32 13.18
C ARG A 514 11.39 5.23 12.61
N GLU A 515 10.13 5.52 12.41
CA GLU A 515 9.27 4.63 11.62
C GLU A 515 9.83 4.56 10.19
N TYR A 516 9.98 3.35 9.65
CA TYR A 516 10.45 3.15 8.29
C TYR A 516 9.30 3.41 7.31
N THR A 517 8.95 4.68 7.15
CA THR A 517 7.84 5.17 6.32
C THR A 517 8.23 6.47 5.62
N ASP A 518 7.45 6.88 4.62
CA ASP A 518 7.51 8.18 3.97
C ASP A 518 8.93 8.65 3.60
N ALA A 519 9.30 9.85 4.03
CA ALA A 519 10.56 10.49 3.67
C ALA A 519 11.81 9.70 4.08
N LEU A 520 11.78 8.99 5.22
CA LEU A 520 12.91 8.20 5.68
C LEU A 520 13.10 6.96 4.81
N ALA A 521 12.03 6.23 4.55
CA ALA A 521 12.07 5.01 3.74
C ALA A 521 12.43 5.32 2.28
N VAL A 522 11.86 6.39 1.71
CA VAL A 522 12.21 6.86 0.35
C VAL A 522 13.68 7.29 0.28
N LYS A 523 14.17 8.06 1.26
CA LYS A 523 15.58 8.47 1.30
C LYS A 523 16.52 7.28 1.42
N ASP A 524 16.17 6.28 2.21
CA ASP A 524 16.92 5.04 2.36
C ASP A 524 16.99 4.29 1.02
N THR A 525 15.84 4.12 0.35
CA THR A 525 15.77 3.48 -0.97
C THR A 525 16.58 4.23 -2.03
N VAL A 526 16.55 5.57 -2.04
CA VAL A 526 17.37 6.40 -2.94
C VAL A 526 18.86 6.14 -2.69
N ASN A 527 19.28 6.11 -1.42
CA ASN A 527 20.67 5.86 -1.06
C ASN A 527 21.12 4.47 -1.52
N GLU A 528 20.29 3.44 -1.33
CA GLU A 528 20.61 2.08 -1.75
C GLU A 528 20.68 1.94 -3.26
N VAL A 529 19.78 2.56 -4.02
CA VAL A 529 19.87 2.63 -5.50
C VAL A 529 21.17 3.30 -5.94
N GLN A 530 21.58 4.38 -5.28
CA GLN A 530 22.83 5.06 -5.60
C GLN A 530 24.06 4.19 -5.24
N MET A 531 24.01 3.45 -4.14
CA MET A 531 25.08 2.52 -3.77
C MET A 531 25.22 1.38 -4.78
N LEU A 532 24.10 0.81 -5.27
CA LEU A 532 24.15 -0.20 -6.32
C LEU A 532 24.80 0.35 -7.60
N LYS A 533 24.43 1.56 -8.02
CA LYS A 533 25.05 2.23 -9.18
C LYS A 533 26.55 2.43 -8.99
N ASN A 534 26.99 2.81 -7.80
CA ASN A 534 28.41 2.96 -7.49
C ASN A 534 29.16 1.61 -7.52
N HIS A 535 28.47 0.50 -7.30
CA HIS A 535 29.00 -0.86 -7.44
C HIS A 535 28.89 -1.43 -8.88
N GLY A 536 28.51 -0.60 -9.85
CA GLY A 536 28.40 -1.01 -11.25
C GLY A 536 27.14 -1.82 -11.58
N ILE A 537 26.08 -1.69 -10.76
CA ILE A 537 24.78 -2.29 -10.99
C ILE A 537 23.82 -1.21 -11.47
N ASP A 538 23.36 -1.30 -12.71
CA ASP A 538 22.36 -0.38 -13.25
C ASP A 538 20.95 -0.77 -12.77
N VAL A 539 20.28 0.13 -12.02
CA VAL A 539 18.94 -0.10 -11.48
C VAL A 539 17.90 0.59 -12.35
N ILE A 540 16.92 -0.18 -12.81
CA ILE A 540 15.81 0.26 -13.65
C ILE A 540 14.51 0.06 -12.86
N GLY A 541 13.83 1.16 -12.52
CA GLY A 541 12.53 1.10 -11.84
C GLY A 541 11.39 0.89 -12.83
N ILE A 542 10.63 -0.19 -12.66
CA ILE A 542 9.36 -0.42 -13.36
C ILE A 542 8.23 0.01 -12.43
N PHE A 543 7.70 1.19 -12.71
CA PHE A 543 6.70 1.81 -11.84
C PHE A 543 5.29 1.29 -12.15
N MET A 544 4.64 0.77 -11.12
CA MET A 544 3.30 0.21 -11.16
C MET A 544 2.37 0.82 -10.09
N GLY A 545 2.70 2.01 -9.62
CA GLY A 545 1.95 2.75 -8.61
C GLY A 545 0.88 3.68 -9.17
N SER A 546 0.27 4.46 -8.28
CA SER A 546 -0.70 5.51 -8.62
C SER A 546 0.00 6.74 -9.22
N ALA A 547 -0.78 7.63 -9.86
CA ALA A 547 -0.23 8.88 -10.39
C ALA A 547 0.39 9.76 -9.28
N HIS A 548 -0.12 9.66 -8.06
CA HIS A 548 0.38 10.38 -6.89
C HIS A 548 1.80 9.95 -6.50
N ASP A 549 2.12 8.67 -6.57
CA ASP A 549 3.42 8.12 -6.19
C ASP A 549 4.50 8.29 -7.28
N SER A 550 4.10 8.81 -8.43
CA SER A 550 4.96 9.00 -9.60
C SER A 550 6.14 9.94 -9.35
N GLU A 551 5.97 10.94 -8.47
CA GLU A 551 7.06 11.86 -8.08
C GLU A 551 8.09 11.14 -7.20
N LEU A 552 7.64 10.28 -6.28
CA LEU A 552 8.51 9.47 -5.44
C LEU A 552 9.32 8.48 -6.28
N ALA A 553 8.67 7.82 -7.25
CA ALA A 553 9.35 6.94 -8.20
C ALA A 553 10.44 7.69 -8.99
N THR A 554 10.17 8.93 -9.41
CA THR A 554 11.16 9.75 -10.11
C THR A 554 12.32 10.15 -9.19
N LYS A 555 12.08 10.39 -7.90
CA LYS A 555 13.14 10.65 -6.91
C LYS A 555 14.03 9.44 -6.70
N ILE A 556 13.46 8.22 -6.67
CA ILE A 556 14.18 6.96 -6.43
C ILE A 556 15.00 6.56 -7.65
N PHE A 557 14.40 6.49 -8.84
CA PHE A 557 15.01 5.89 -10.02
C PHE A 557 15.58 6.92 -11.02
N GLY A 558 15.18 8.18 -10.93
CA GLY A 558 15.62 9.23 -11.82
C GLY A 558 15.26 8.96 -13.29
N ARG A 559 16.28 9.00 -14.18
CA ARG A 559 16.11 8.75 -15.63
C ARG A 559 15.86 7.27 -15.95
N SER A 560 16.25 6.35 -15.07
CA SER A 560 16.04 4.91 -15.25
C SER A 560 14.64 4.45 -14.84
N LEU A 561 13.64 5.35 -14.83
CA LEU A 561 12.25 5.05 -14.49
C LEU A 561 11.43 4.74 -15.74
N VAL A 562 10.84 3.53 -15.77
CA VAL A 562 9.89 3.09 -16.79
C VAL A 562 8.47 3.13 -16.21
N LYS A 563 7.60 3.97 -16.78
CA LYS A 563 6.18 4.03 -16.43
C LYS A 563 5.38 3.21 -17.43
N ILE A 564 4.63 2.23 -16.95
CA ILE A 564 3.87 1.31 -17.80
C ILE A 564 2.39 1.61 -17.68
N LYS A 565 1.75 1.92 -18.79
CA LYS A 565 0.29 2.08 -18.90
C LYS A 565 -0.39 0.82 -19.44
N SER A 566 0.28 0.11 -20.36
CA SER A 566 -0.24 -1.12 -20.96
C SER A 566 0.88 -2.13 -21.21
N ILE A 567 0.51 -3.42 -21.36
CA ILE A 567 1.47 -4.51 -21.63
C ILE A 567 2.17 -4.34 -22.99
N ASN A 568 1.51 -3.74 -23.96
CA ASN A 568 2.10 -3.50 -25.27
C ASN A 568 3.17 -2.41 -25.22
N GLU A 569 3.00 -1.38 -24.39
CA GLU A 569 4.00 -0.34 -24.16
C GLU A 569 5.18 -0.84 -23.31
N PHE A 570 4.99 -1.89 -22.52
CA PHE A 570 6.01 -2.48 -21.67
C PHE A 570 7.23 -2.94 -22.47
N ALA A 571 7.00 -3.75 -23.52
CA ALA A 571 8.08 -4.25 -24.36
C ALA A 571 8.89 -3.11 -25.01
N ASP A 572 8.21 -2.10 -25.53
CA ASP A 572 8.84 -0.96 -26.19
C ASP A 572 9.58 -0.04 -25.17
N ALA A 573 9.02 0.11 -23.97
CA ALA A 573 9.63 0.94 -22.92
C ALA A 573 10.89 0.28 -22.33
N VAL A 574 10.82 -1.01 -22.04
CA VAL A 574 11.98 -1.78 -21.55
C VAL A 574 13.06 -1.86 -22.62
N GLY A 575 12.68 -2.12 -23.88
CA GLY A 575 13.61 -2.14 -25.01
C GLY A 575 14.39 -0.82 -25.14
N ARG A 576 13.73 0.33 -25.04
CA ARG A 576 14.39 1.65 -25.08
C ARG A 576 15.42 1.84 -23.96
N VAL A 577 15.02 1.52 -22.71
CA VAL A 577 15.92 1.68 -21.56
C VAL A 577 17.11 0.74 -21.65
N LEU A 578 16.89 -0.51 -22.08
CA LEU A 578 18.01 -1.44 -22.32
C LEU A 578 18.97 -0.91 -23.39
N ASN A 579 18.43 -0.29 -24.44
CA ASN A 579 19.26 0.33 -25.47
C ASN A 579 20.12 1.45 -24.93
N GLU A 580 19.54 2.39 -24.15
CA GLU A 580 20.29 3.50 -23.55
C GLU A 580 21.41 3.04 -22.60
N ILE A 581 21.26 1.87 -21.98
CA ILE A 581 22.25 1.32 -21.05
C ILE A 581 23.31 0.49 -21.78
N LEU A 582 22.95 -0.14 -22.90
CA LEU A 582 23.83 -1.01 -23.68
C LEU A 582 24.70 -0.23 -24.69
N THR A 583 24.22 0.95 -25.15
CA THR A 583 25.02 1.88 -25.97
C THR A 583 25.90 2.77 -25.10
#